data_f0bffe7c9cf28e3312a0aed6425bdf21
#
_entry.id   f0bffe7c9cf28e3312a0aed6425bdf21
#
_cell.length_a   1.000
_cell.length_b   1.000
_cell.length_c   1.000
_cell.angle_alpha   90.00
_cell.angle_beta   90.00
_cell.angle_gamma   90.00
#
_symmetry.space_group_name_H-M   'P 1'
#
loop_
_entity.id
_entity.type
_entity.pdbx_description
1 polymer ?
#
loop_
_entity_poly.entity_id
_entity_poly.type
_entity_poly.pdbx_seq_one_letter_code
_entity_poly.pdbx_strand_id
1 'polypeptide(L)'
;MMKIIAMLFVVFSGTLATANAQTTVSDADKAAITQTALDYLEGWYAADGERMEKALHPELAKRIVRTNAEGQSRLDQMGAMTLVQYTRRGGGKNTPRDKQQKDVTILDVFGNTASVKAVAADWIDYLHVAKSNGKWVIVNVLWEMKPKKE
;
A
#
# COMPACT_ATOMS: atom_id res chain seq x y z
N MET A 1 -77.59 24.64 -12.26
CA MET A 1 -76.29 25.18 -12.53
C MET A 1 -75.29 24.46 -11.65
N MET A 2 -74.54 23.54 -12.22
CA MET A 2 -73.60 22.65 -11.52
C MET A 2 -72.16 23.17 -11.82
N LYS A 3 -71.44 23.68 -10.81
CA LYS A 3 -70.09 24.17 -10.96
C LYS A 3 -69.16 22.98 -10.77
N ILE A 4 -68.42 22.61 -11.82
CA ILE A 4 -67.36 21.61 -11.79
C ILE A 4 -66.08 22.32 -11.35
N ILE A 5 -65.52 21.94 -10.18
CA ILE A 5 -64.23 22.41 -9.70
C ILE A 5 -63.23 21.39 -10.21
N ALA A 6 -62.37 21.80 -11.15
CA ALA A 6 -61.24 21.01 -11.63
C ALA A 6 -60.08 21.14 -10.62
N MET A 7 -59.74 20.03 -9.97
CA MET A 7 -58.63 19.95 -9.02
C MET A 7 -57.32 19.59 -9.80
N LEU A 8 -56.44 20.56 -9.89
CA LEU A 8 -55.13 20.41 -10.57
C LEU A 8 -54.14 19.71 -9.62
N PHE A 9 -53.82 18.46 -9.92
CA PHE A 9 -52.75 17.71 -9.22
C PHE A 9 -51.40 18.10 -9.84
N VAL A 10 -50.59 18.87 -9.11
CA VAL A 10 -49.20 19.12 -9.46
C VAL A 10 -48.36 17.97 -8.89
N VAL A 11 -47.89 17.10 -9.76
CA VAL A 11 -46.94 16.02 -9.42
C VAL A 11 -45.54 16.65 -9.37
N PHE A 12 -45.00 16.85 -8.17
CA PHE A 12 -43.62 17.30 -7.97
C PHE A 12 -42.72 16.06 -8.04
N SER A 13 -42.13 15.81 -9.22
CA SER A 13 -41.13 14.77 -9.42
C SER A 13 -39.79 15.26 -8.88
N GLY A 14 -39.53 14.97 -7.61
CA GLY A 14 -38.22 15.20 -7.01
C GLY A 14 -37.17 14.19 -7.53
N THR A 15 -36.24 14.62 -8.36
CA THR A 15 -35.10 13.82 -8.72
C THR A 15 -34.12 13.77 -7.52
N LEU A 16 -34.08 12.63 -6.83
CA LEU A 16 -33.05 12.34 -5.83
C LEU A 16 -31.73 12.17 -6.57
N ALA A 17 -30.91 13.23 -6.61
CA ALA A 17 -29.52 13.12 -6.98
C ALA A 17 -28.80 12.33 -5.89
N THR A 18 -28.51 11.05 -6.14
CA THR A 18 -27.58 10.27 -5.33
C THR A 18 -26.19 10.86 -5.52
N ALA A 19 -25.76 11.77 -4.63
CA ALA A 19 -24.37 12.17 -4.54
C ALA A 19 -23.57 10.92 -4.16
N ASN A 20 -22.81 10.37 -5.11
CA ASN A 20 -21.72 9.44 -4.79
C ASN A 20 -20.70 10.23 -3.95
N ALA A 21 -20.81 10.13 -2.63
CA ALA A 21 -19.80 10.60 -1.71
C ALA A 21 -18.59 9.70 -1.94
N GLN A 22 -17.72 10.09 -2.86
CA GLN A 22 -16.37 9.56 -2.97
C GLN A 22 -15.70 9.87 -1.63
N THR A 23 -15.52 8.84 -0.79
CA THR A 23 -14.92 8.98 0.53
C THR A 23 -13.51 9.51 0.31
N THR A 24 -13.32 10.81 0.47
CA THR A 24 -11.99 11.43 0.40
C THR A 24 -11.17 10.85 1.55
N VAL A 25 -10.07 10.17 1.19
CA VAL A 25 -9.14 9.61 2.17
C VAL A 25 -8.61 10.74 3.03
N SER A 26 -8.68 10.57 4.35
CA SER A 26 -8.21 11.57 5.30
C SER A 26 -6.70 11.77 5.20
N ASP A 27 -6.22 12.98 5.48
CA ASP A 27 -4.78 13.25 5.54
C ASP A 27 -4.09 12.42 6.64
N ALA A 28 -4.81 12.10 7.71
CA ALA A 28 -4.35 11.18 8.75
C ALA A 28 -4.10 9.76 8.21
N ASP A 29 -4.99 9.23 7.36
CA ASP A 29 -4.79 7.93 6.72
C ASP A 29 -3.61 7.95 5.74
N LYS A 30 -3.47 9.01 4.93
CA LYS A 30 -2.32 9.17 4.02
C LYS A 30 -1.00 9.21 4.79
N ALA A 31 -0.95 9.96 5.90
CA ALA A 31 0.22 10.01 6.77
C ALA A 31 0.54 8.65 7.38
N ALA A 32 -0.48 7.89 7.84
CA ALA A 32 -0.31 6.57 8.42
C ALA A 32 0.16 5.54 7.37
N ILE A 33 -0.37 5.58 6.15
CA ILE A 33 0.08 4.73 5.03
C ILE A 33 1.55 5.01 4.70
N THR A 34 1.91 6.30 4.58
CA THR A 34 3.30 6.72 4.33
C THR A 34 4.22 6.25 5.44
N GLN A 35 3.82 6.42 6.72
CA GLN A 35 4.61 5.97 7.86
C GLN A 35 4.81 4.45 7.87
N THR A 36 3.78 3.68 7.52
CA THR A 36 3.89 2.21 7.39
C THR A 36 4.94 1.81 6.35
N ALA A 37 4.95 2.45 5.19
CA ALA A 37 5.96 2.20 4.16
C ALA A 37 7.37 2.65 4.59
N LEU A 38 7.48 3.75 5.33
CA LEU A 38 8.75 4.21 5.91
C LEU A 38 9.25 3.26 7.01
N ASP A 39 8.37 2.76 7.89
CA ASP A 39 8.73 1.79 8.92
C ASP A 39 9.31 0.51 8.30
N TYR A 40 8.75 0.07 7.17
CA TYR A 40 9.27 -1.04 6.38
C TYR A 40 10.68 -0.75 5.81
N LEU A 41 10.89 0.38 5.11
CA LEU A 41 12.18 0.73 4.50
C LEU A 41 13.25 1.03 5.54
N GLU A 42 12.92 1.81 6.55
CA GLU A 42 13.86 2.22 7.58
C GLU A 42 14.16 1.08 8.56
N GLY A 43 13.17 0.22 8.86
CA GLY A 43 13.40 -1.02 9.60
C GLY A 43 14.43 -1.91 8.92
N TRP A 44 14.33 -2.06 7.59
CA TRP A 44 15.32 -2.79 6.80
C TRP A 44 16.73 -2.20 6.91
N TYR A 45 16.90 -0.88 6.69
CA TYR A 45 18.21 -0.23 6.74
C TYR A 45 18.81 -0.16 8.15
N ALA A 46 17.96 -0.07 9.17
CA ALA A 46 18.41 -0.06 10.56
C ALA A 46 18.68 -1.47 11.13
N ALA A 47 18.34 -2.53 10.41
CA ALA A 47 18.28 -3.91 10.91
C ALA A 47 17.32 -4.04 12.11
N ASP A 48 16.30 -3.18 12.16
CA ASP A 48 15.30 -3.12 13.21
C ASP A 48 14.11 -4.04 12.87
N GLY A 49 14.17 -5.27 13.40
CA GLY A 49 13.14 -6.26 13.17
C GLY A 49 11.80 -5.92 13.82
N GLU A 50 11.77 -5.16 14.93
CA GLU A 50 10.51 -4.75 15.59
C GLU A 50 9.79 -3.70 14.74
N ARG A 51 10.54 -2.74 14.22
CA ARG A 51 10.01 -1.74 13.31
C ARG A 51 9.48 -2.36 12.02
N MET A 52 10.22 -3.33 11.45
CA MET A 52 9.77 -4.11 10.30
C MET A 52 8.48 -4.86 10.61
N GLU A 53 8.42 -5.60 11.73
CA GLU A 53 7.26 -6.39 12.14
C GLU A 53 6.01 -5.53 12.32
N LYS A 54 6.15 -4.34 12.90
CA LYS A 54 5.07 -3.37 13.08
C LYS A 54 4.44 -2.92 11.74
N ALA A 55 5.23 -2.84 10.67
CA ALA A 55 4.77 -2.44 9.34
C ALA A 55 4.01 -3.55 8.60
N LEU A 56 4.15 -4.82 9.00
CA LEU A 56 3.69 -5.97 8.26
C LEU A 56 2.43 -6.60 8.87
N HIS A 57 1.54 -7.08 8.01
CA HIS A 57 0.52 -8.04 8.41
C HIS A 57 1.17 -9.42 8.62
N PRO A 58 0.79 -10.22 9.64
CA PRO A 58 1.36 -11.55 9.85
C PRO A 58 1.30 -12.48 8.61
N GLU A 59 0.24 -12.35 7.83
CA GLU A 59 0.03 -13.12 6.58
C GLU A 59 0.58 -12.42 5.33
N LEU A 60 1.58 -11.55 5.48
CA LEU A 60 2.24 -10.91 4.34
C LEU A 60 2.66 -11.93 3.28
N ALA A 61 2.44 -11.59 2.01
CA ALA A 61 3.06 -12.27 0.88
C ALA A 61 3.97 -11.29 0.11
N LYS A 62 5.29 -11.46 0.21
CA LYS A 62 6.27 -10.70 -0.58
C LYS A 62 6.82 -11.56 -1.71
N ARG A 63 6.66 -11.10 -2.95
CA ARG A 63 6.94 -11.89 -4.16
C ARG A 63 7.83 -11.16 -5.14
N ILE A 64 8.67 -11.93 -5.83
CA ILE A 64 9.47 -11.48 -6.98
C ILE A 64 9.45 -12.56 -8.07
N VAL A 65 9.38 -12.14 -9.32
CA VAL A 65 9.63 -13.05 -10.46
C VAL A 65 11.13 -12.99 -10.78
N ARG A 66 11.77 -14.15 -10.80
CA ARG A 66 13.18 -14.28 -11.21
C ARG A 66 13.26 -15.07 -12.50
N THR A 67 13.99 -14.52 -13.47
CA THR A 67 14.24 -15.19 -14.75
C THR A 67 15.70 -15.58 -14.83
N ASN A 68 15.97 -16.84 -15.19
CA ASN A 68 17.32 -17.37 -15.38
C ASN A 68 17.89 -17.01 -16.77
N ALA A 69 19.13 -17.40 -17.04
CA ALA A 69 19.81 -17.12 -18.32
C ALA A 69 19.12 -17.78 -19.52
N GLU A 70 18.39 -18.88 -19.30
CA GLU A 70 17.63 -19.62 -20.31
C GLU A 70 16.24 -19.02 -20.58
N GLY A 71 15.88 -17.90 -19.90
CA GLY A 71 14.59 -17.22 -20.06
C GLY A 71 13.44 -17.86 -19.28
N GLN A 72 13.71 -18.86 -18.42
CA GLN A 72 12.70 -19.50 -17.59
C GLN A 72 12.45 -18.66 -16.33
N SER A 73 11.18 -18.41 -16.03
CA SER A 73 10.77 -17.60 -14.88
C SER A 73 10.20 -18.46 -13.77
N ARG A 74 10.48 -18.05 -12.52
CA ARG A 74 9.87 -18.61 -11.32
C ARG A 74 9.41 -17.48 -10.38
N LEU A 75 8.37 -17.75 -9.62
CA LEU A 75 7.89 -16.85 -8.58
C LEU A 75 8.49 -17.28 -7.23
N ASP A 76 9.33 -16.44 -6.65
CA ASP A 76 9.81 -16.60 -5.28
C ASP A 76 8.90 -15.83 -4.32
N GLN A 77 8.63 -16.42 -3.14
CA GLN A 77 7.78 -15.81 -2.13
C GLN A 77 8.40 -15.95 -0.75
N MET A 78 8.21 -14.91 0.09
CA MET A 78 8.46 -14.97 1.53
C MET A 78 7.31 -14.34 2.32
N GLY A 79 7.10 -14.83 3.55
CA GLY A 79 6.15 -14.28 4.51
C GLY A 79 6.77 -13.27 5.46
N ALA A 80 5.92 -12.68 6.31
CA ALA A 80 6.31 -11.64 7.28
C ALA A 80 7.47 -12.09 8.18
N MET A 81 7.34 -13.24 8.84
CA MET A 81 8.36 -13.73 9.78
C MET A 81 9.73 -13.93 9.12
N THR A 82 9.77 -14.43 7.89
CA THR A 82 11.01 -14.59 7.14
C THR A 82 11.67 -13.22 6.88
N LEU A 83 10.88 -12.23 6.47
CA LEU A 83 11.38 -10.88 6.23
C LEU A 83 11.88 -10.20 7.51
N VAL A 84 11.15 -10.34 8.62
CA VAL A 84 11.57 -9.84 9.95
C VAL A 84 12.91 -10.47 10.38
N GLN A 85 13.07 -11.79 10.18
CA GLN A 85 14.31 -12.47 10.50
C GLN A 85 15.48 -12.03 9.62
N TYR A 86 15.27 -11.81 8.32
CA TYR A 86 16.31 -11.24 7.44
C TYR A 86 16.70 -9.84 7.90
N THR A 87 15.74 -9.01 8.30
CA THR A 87 15.99 -7.69 8.85
C THR A 87 16.85 -7.79 10.12
N ARG A 88 16.48 -8.63 11.09
CA ARG A 88 17.23 -8.84 12.35
C ARG A 88 18.67 -9.34 12.12
N ARG A 89 18.91 -10.12 11.05
CA ARG A 89 20.24 -10.61 10.68
C ARG A 89 21.12 -9.56 10.00
N GLY A 90 20.65 -8.34 9.85
CA GLY A 90 21.43 -7.25 9.28
C GLY A 90 20.71 -6.49 8.17
N GLY A 91 19.77 -7.10 7.45
CA GLY A 91 18.99 -6.42 6.41
C GLY A 91 19.86 -5.54 5.49
N GLY A 92 19.48 -4.28 5.37
CA GLY A 92 20.20 -3.24 4.63
C GLY A 92 21.23 -2.46 5.44
N LYS A 93 21.65 -2.94 6.63
CA LYS A 93 22.54 -2.23 7.56
C LYS A 93 23.84 -1.74 6.94
N ASN A 94 24.37 -2.51 5.97
CA ASN A 94 25.61 -2.17 5.30
C ASN A 94 25.45 -1.13 4.17
N THR A 95 24.22 -0.74 3.84
CA THR A 95 23.95 0.32 2.86
C THR A 95 24.37 1.66 3.47
N PRO A 96 25.35 2.39 2.89
CA PRO A 96 25.76 3.70 3.39
C PRO A 96 24.57 4.66 3.49
N ARG A 97 24.53 5.50 4.51
CA ARG A 97 23.39 6.38 4.79
C ARG A 97 23.06 7.31 3.62
N ASP A 98 24.06 7.81 2.93
CA ASP A 98 23.94 8.66 1.74
C ASP A 98 23.41 7.89 0.49
N LYS A 99 23.41 6.55 0.54
CA LYS A 99 22.87 5.66 -0.50
C LYS A 99 21.49 5.08 -0.15
N GLN A 100 21.06 5.25 1.09
CA GLN A 100 19.72 4.75 1.50
C GLN A 100 18.63 5.58 0.85
N GLN A 101 17.97 5.01 -0.14
CA GLN A 101 16.80 5.62 -0.76
C GLN A 101 15.52 5.15 -0.05
N LYS A 102 14.60 6.08 0.26
CA LYS A 102 13.38 5.81 1.04
C LYS A 102 12.21 6.63 0.49
N ASP A 103 12.05 6.65 -0.83
CA ASP A 103 10.98 7.40 -1.45
C ASP A 103 9.68 6.61 -1.40
N VAL A 104 8.63 7.22 -0.88
CA VAL A 104 7.30 6.63 -0.76
C VAL A 104 6.32 7.47 -1.56
N THR A 105 5.57 6.81 -2.45
CA THR A 105 4.50 7.44 -3.24
C THR A 105 3.23 6.62 -3.08
N ILE A 106 2.19 7.21 -2.53
CA ILE A 106 0.84 6.63 -2.55
C ILE A 106 0.31 6.74 -3.97
N LEU A 107 0.02 5.61 -4.61
CA LEU A 107 -0.48 5.56 -5.99
C LEU A 107 -1.99 5.67 -6.03
N ASP A 108 -2.68 5.00 -5.09
CA ASP A 108 -4.13 5.01 -4.98
C ASP A 108 -4.57 4.61 -3.57
N VAL A 109 -5.71 5.12 -3.13
CA VAL A 109 -6.36 4.73 -1.87
C VAL A 109 -7.86 4.62 -2.08
N PHE A 110 -8.44 3.48 -1.68
CA PHE A 110 -9.87 3.28 -1.67
C PHE A 110 -10.32 2.62 -0.37
N GLY A 111 -11.12 3.32 0.43
CA GLY A 111 -11.59 2.83 1.72
C GLY A 111 -10.43 2.43 2.65
N ASN A 112 -10.38 1.16 3.00
CA ASN A 112 -9.36 0.58 3.88
C ASN A 112 -8.19 -0.07 3.12
N THR A 113 -7.99 0.26 1.84
CA THR A 113 -6.93 -0.32 1.00
C THR A 113 -6.15 0.76 0.29
N ALA A 114 -4.84 0.53 0.09
CA ALA A 114 -3.97 1.44 -0.64
C ALA A 114 -2.94 0.69 -1.47
N SER A 115 -2.56 1.27 -2.61
CA SER A 115 -1.41 0.88 -3.42
C SER A 115 -0.31 1.92 -3.25
N VAL A 116 0.90 1.47 -2.94
CA VAL A 116 2.03 2.34 -2.62
C VAL A 116 3.27 1.88 -3.38
N LYS A 117 4.02 2.81 -3.95
CA LYS A 117 5.34 2.55 -4.50
C LYS A 117 6.39 2.98 -3.47
N ALA A 118 7.27 2.07 -3.11
CA ALA A 118 8.41 2.32 -2.23
C ALA A 118 9.71 2.06 -3.02
N VAL A 119 10.60 3.07 -3.05
CA VAL A 119 11.86 3.00 -3.78
C VAL A 119 13.00 2.92 -2.79
N ALA A 120 13.67 1.76 -2.76
CA ALA A 120 14.88 1.53 -1.98
C ALA A 120 16.14 1.74 -2.83
N ALA A 121 17.34 1.59 -2.25
CA ALA A 121 18.60 1.75 -2.97
C ALA A 121 18.69 0.84 -4.20
N ASP A 122 18.42 -0.46 -4.00
CA ASP A 122 18.68 -1.51 -4.99
C ASP A 122 17.43 -2.11 -5.62
N TRP A 123 16.21 -1.76 -5.13
CA TRP A 123 14.97 -2.34 -5.62
C TRP A 123 13.80 -1.35 -5.53
N ILE A 124 12.70 -1.73 -6.15
CA ILE A 124 11.40 -1.05 -6.06
C ILE A 124 10.36 -2.07 -5.58
N ASP A 125 9.59 -1.68 -4.58
CA ASP A 125 8.45 -2.42 -4.07
C ASP A 125 7.14 -1.76 -4.49
N TYR A 126 6.17 -2.56 -4.94
CA TYR A 126 4.76 -2.19 -5.04
C TYR A 126 4.03 -2.86 -3.88
N LEU A 127 3.60 -2.03 -2.94
CA LEU A 127 2.98 -2.46 -1.69
C LEU A 127 1.46 -2.36 -1.82
N HIS A 128 0.74 -3.41 -1.37
CA HIS A 128 -0.65 -3.27 -1.00
C HIS A 128 -0.73 -3.15 0.52
N VAL A 129 -1.33 -2.06 0.96
CA VAL A 129 -1.46 -1.69 2.37
C VAL A 129 -2.94 -1.71 2.73
N ALA A 130 -3.30 -2.30 3.85
CA ALA A 130 -4.68 -2.39 4.31
C ALA A 130 -4.82 -1.92 5.76
N LYS A 131 -5.99 -1.36 6.10
CA LYS A 131 -6.32 -0.98 7.47
C LYS A 131 -6.88 -2.19 8.21
N SER A 132 -6.06 -2.83 9.02
CA SER A 132 -6.40 -3.99 9.84
C SER A 132 -6.41 -3.60 11.31
N ASN A 133 -7.52 -3.85 12.01
CA ASN A 133 -7.70 -3.48 13.43
C ASN A 133 -7.33 -2.01 13.72
N GLY A 134 -7.73 -1.10 12.83
CA GLY A 134 -7.47 0.34 12.95
C GLY A 134 -6.05 0.79 12.60
N LYS A 135 -5.16 -0.12 12.17
CA LYS A 135 -3.77 0.18 11.78
C LYS A 135 -3.55 -0.14 10.30
N TRP A 136 -2.82 0.73 9.61
CA TRP A 136 -2.37 0.44 8.26
C TRP A 136 -1.15 -0.49 8.30
N VAL A 137 -1.23 -1.63 7.58
CA VAL A 137 -0.17 -2.64 7.51
C VAL A 137 -0.01 -3.16 6.09
N ILE A 138 1.19 -3.58 5.72
CA ILE A 138 1.50 -4.13 4.40
C ILE A 138 1.02 -5.58 4.36
N VAL A 139 0.12 -5.91 3.43
CA VAL A 139 -0.45 -7.25 3.25
C VAL A 139 0.15 -7.98 2.05
N ASN A 140 0.67 -7.26 1.07
CA ASN A 140 1.30 -7.84 -0.12
C ASN A 140 2.40 -6.92 -0.66
N VAL A 141 3.46 -7.52 -1.21
CA VAL A 141 4.55 -6.82 -1.90
C VAL A 141 4.89 -7.56 -3.18
N LEU A 142 4.84 -6.86 -4.31
CA LEU A 142 5.48 -7.30 -5.54
C LEU A 142 6.69 -6.39 -5.76
N TRP A 143 7.87 -6.99 -5.97
CA TRP A 143 9.10 -6.20 -6.04
C TRP A 143 10.02 -6.64 -7.17
N GLU A 144 10.91 -5.75 -7.56
CA GLU A 144 11.89 -5.97 -8.61
C GLU A 144 13.21 -5.30 -8.25
N MET A 145 14.33 -5.96 -8.59
CA MET A 145 15.67 -5.37 -8.44
C MET A 145 15.88 -4.28 -9.49
N LYS A 146 16.51 -3.18 -9.11
CA LYS A 146 16.99 -2.20 -10.08
C LYS A 146 18.12 -2.79 -10.92
N PRO A 147 18.25 -2.38 -12.20
CA PRO A 147 19.41 -2.73 -12.99
C PRO A 147 20.69 -2.28 -12.26
N LYS A 148 21.71 -3.14 -12.28
CA LYS A 148 23.04 -2.72 -11.79
C LYS A 148 23.54 -1.58 -12.67
N LYS A 149 23.95 -0.48 -12.04
CA LYS A 149 24.69 0.57 -12.77
C LYS A 149 26.06 0.00 -13.11
N GLU A 150 26.36 -0.05 -14.39
CA GLU A 150 27.70 -0.32 -14.91
C GLU A 150 28.66 0.80 -14.51
#